data_c29aed3d3642d6b7add97c9d47d10a36
#
_entry.id   c29aed3d3642d6b7add97c9d47d10a36
#
_cell.length_a   1.000
_cell.length_b   1.000
_cell.length_c   1.000
_cell.angle_alpha   90.00
_cell.angle_beta   90.00
_cell.angle_gamma   90.00
#
_symmetry.space_group_name_H-M   'P 1'
#
loop_
_entity.id
_entity.type
_entity.pdbx_description
1 polymer ?
#
loop_
_entity_poly.entity_id
_entity_poly.type
_entity_poly.pdbx_seq_one_letter_code
_entity_poly.pdbx_strand_id
1 'polypeptide(L)'
;MKTIKKIPLLISLLSFLTIFSPVNAEVKVVASIKPIHSLASYLMDGIGKPDLIVDGYASPHGFALKPSHAKMIQNADIIFWVGEDIESFLEKPLKSIAKKAEKIELMEIKGITKLKFRERNIFEGHDDHGHKEDDHDDHAKKDDDHDDHDHDKKEKEHGHDEHDHDKESHKEDDHDDHGHGHEGHAHGEYDPHIWLDPMNAKVILSEMAEHLIENDPKNTDKYKENLKKAHKDLDKLTKKVKSELNKDFKSIVFHDAYQYFEERFGVNILGAFTVNTDVMPGAEQLAEIREVIEHDKVSCIFSEPQFNPDIIKAVAKDTNVATGVIDPLGATLNPGKDLYFDLIGNMSKSFKGC
;
A
#
# COMPACT_ATOMS: atom_id res chain seq x y z
N MET A 1 1.16 -87.25 -53.21
CA MET A 1 1.54 -86.82 -51.85
C MET A 1 2.14 -85.42 -51.97
N LYS A 2 1.40 -84.35 -51.57
CA LYS A 2 1.85 -82.94 -51.61
C LYS A 2 2.25 -82.52 -50.17
N THR A 3 3.51 -82.26 -49.97
CA THR A 3 4.09 -81.81 -48.70
C THR A 3 3.79 -80.33 -48.53
N ILE A 4 3.01 -79.97 -47.48
CA ILE A 4 2.73 -78.61 -47.12
C ILE A 4 3.87 -78.11 -46.15
N LYS A 5 4.65 -77.16 -46.64
CA LYS A 5 5.66 -76.45 -45.83
C LYS A 5 4.96 -75.45 -44.86
N LYS A 6 5.11 -75.65 -43.58
CA LYS A 6 4.65 -74.74 -42.54
C LYS A 6 5.69 -73.60 -42.47
N ILE A 7 5.22 -72.33 -42.70
CA ILE A 7 6.00 -71.09 -42.46
C ILE A 7 5.70 -70.65 -41.02
N PRO A 8 6.69 -70.43 -40.17
CA PRO A 8 6.46 -69.85 -38.84
C PRO A 8 6.19 -68.35 -38.96
N LEU A 9 5.02 -67.94 -38.44
CA LEU A 9 4.59 -66.56 -38.31
C LEU A 9 5.36 -65.90 -37.17
N LEU A 10 6.37 -65.10 -37.46
CA LEU A 10 7.16 -64.33 -36.49
C LEU A 10 6.33 -63.08 -36.09
N ILE A 11 5.63 -63.12 -34.97
CA ILE A 11 4.91 -61.98 -34.42
C ILE A 11 5.95 -61.07 -33.73
N SER A 12 6.36 -60.00 -34.41
CA SER A 12 7.18 -58.93 -33.88
C SER A 12 6.31 -58.06 -32.96
N LEU A 13 6.46 -58.24 -31.64
CA LEU A 13 5.83 -57.43 -30.60
C LEU A 13 6.59 -56.10 -30.53
N LEU A 14 6.13 -55.08 -31.31
CA LEU A 14 6.67 -53.73 -31.27
C LEU A 14 6.16 -53.06 -29.97
N SER A 15 6.98 -53.09 -28.91
CA SER A 15 6.72 -52.36 -27.67
C SER A 15 6.80 -50.85 -27.95
N PHE A 16 5.65 -50.21 -28.05
CA PHE A 16 5.52 -48.76 -28.09
C PHE A 16 5.86 -48.22 -26.67
N LEU A 17 7.09 -47.85 -26.44
CA LEU A 17 7.51 -47.13 -25.24
C LEU A 17 6.94 -45.70 -25.37
N THR A 18 5.75 -45.44 -24.82
CA THR A 18 5.24 -44.09 -24.65
C THR A 18 6.13 -43.38 -23.61
N ILE A 19 7.03 -42.55 -24.11
CA ILE A 19 7.76 -41.61 -23.28
C ILE A 19 6.74 -40.61 -22.75
N PHE A 20 6.20 -40.85 -21.55
CA PHE A 20 5.50 -39.85 -20.78
C PHE A 20 6.55 -38.80 -20.34
N SER A 21 6.72 -37.75 -21.14
CA SER A 21 7.39 -36.55 -20.67
C SER A 21 6.49 -36.00 -19.54
N PRO A 22 7.00 -35.81 -18.33
CA PRO A 22 6.22 -35.13 -17.30
C PRO A 22 5.84 -33.76 -17.83
N VAL A 23 4.56 -33.49 -17.99
CA VAL A 23 4.06 -32.13 -18.19
C VAL A 23 4.37 -31.41 -16.88
N ASN A 24 5.53 -30.76 -16.82
CA ASN A 24 5.86 -29.87 -15.73
C ASN A 24 4.86 -28.72 -15.77
N ALA A 25 3.95 -28.69 -14.81
CA ALA A 25 3.05 -27.58 -14.64
C ALA A 25 3.88 -26.30 -14.44
N GLU A 26 3.47 -25.22 -15.11
CA GLU A 26 4.02 -23.88 -14.91
C GLU A 26 3.68 -23.42 -13.51
N VAL A 27 4.67 -22.83 -12.80
CA VAL A 27 4.44 -22.24 -11.46
C VAL A 27 3.43 -21.11 -11.56
N LYS A 28 2.40 -21.17 -10.75
CA LYS A 28 1.33 -20.18 -10.69
C LYS A 28 1.67 -19.09 -9.69
N VAL A 29 2.06 -17.94 -10.19
CA VAL A 29 2.43 -16.77 -9.41
C VAL A 29 1.30 -15.76 -9.44
N VAL A 30 0.97 -15.21 -8.27
CA VAL A 30 0.01 -14.12 -8.13
C VAL A 30 0.71 -12.93 -7.49
N ALA A 31 0.49 -11.75 -8.03
CA ALA A 31 0.94 -10.49 -7.45
C ALA A 31 -0.26 -9.61 -7.11
N SER A 32 -0.19 -8.90 -5.99
CA SER A 32 -1.31 -8.11 -5.48
C SER A 32 -1.59 -6.86 -6.31
N ILE A 33 -0.56 -6.06 -6.59
CA ILE A 33 -0.65 -4.76 -7.29
C ILE A 33 0.25 -4.71 -8.54
N LYS A 34 -0.06 -3.78 -9.44
CA LYS A 34 0.66 -3.62 -10.73
C LYS A 34 2.18 -3.49 -10.63
N PRO A 35 2.77 -2.67 -9.72
CA PRO A 35 4.22 -2.56 -9.60
C PRO A 35 4.86 -3.90 -9.23
N ILE A 36 4.29 -4.64 -8.28
CA ILE A 36 4.77 -5.95 -7.84
C ILE A 36 4.61 -7.00 -8.95
N HIS A 37 3.46 -6.98 -9.64
CA HIS A 37 3.23 -7.80 -10.83
C HIS A 37 4.28 -7.53 -11.93
N SER A 38 4.68 -6.28 -12.12
CA SER A 38 5.70 -5.92 -13.11
C SER A 38 7.07 -6.50 -12.77
N LEU A 39 7.48 -6.43 -11.51
CA LEU A 39 8.74 -7.03 -11.05
C LEU A 39 8.73 -8.56 -11.22
N ALA A 40 7.63 -9.23 -10.84
CA ALA A 40 7.45 -10.66 -11.06
C ALA A 40 7.45 -11.01 -12.56
N SER A 41 6.76 -10.21 -13.40
CA SER A 41 6.74 -10.38 -14.86
C SER A 41 8.13 -10.25 -15.49
N TYR A 42 8.99 -9.39 -14.91
CA TYR A 42 10.36 -9.25 -15.40
C TYR A 42 11.19 -10.50 -15.12
N LEU A 43 11.08 -11.07 -13.92
CA LEU A 43 11.76 -12.34 -13.59
C LEU A 43 11.24 -13.51 -14.41
N MET A 44 9.95 -13.55 -14.68
CA MET A 44 9.30 -14.63 -15.43
C MET A 44 9.37 -14.46 -16.96
N ASP A 45 10.07 -13.44 -17.46
CA ASP A 45 10.19 -13.19 -18.92
C ASP A 45 10.80 -14.39 -19.66
N GLY A 46 10.03 -14.96 -20.60
CA GLY A 46 10.40 -16.17 -21.33
C GLY A 46 10.13 -17.49 -20.59
N ILE A 47 9.49 -17.45 -19.43
CA ILE A 47 9.13 -18.63 -18.61
C ILE A 47 7.62 -18.74 -18.47
N GLY A 48 6.95 -17.68 -18.02
CA GLY A 48 5.53 -17.63 -17.74
C GLY A 48 5.05 -16.22 -17.47
N LYS A 49 3.85 -16.10 -16.88
CA LYS A 49 3.26 -14.80 -16.53
C LYS A 49 2.59 -14.88 -15.16
N PRO A 50 2.84 -13.92 -14.26
CA PRO A 50 2.08 -13.84 -13.02
C PRO A 50 0.64 -13.36 -13.29
N ASP A 51 -0.29 -13.76 -12.42
CA ASP A 51 -1.63 -13.19 -12.33
C ASP A 51 -1.61 -11.92 -11.46
N LEU A 52 -2.53 -10.99 -11.73
CA LEU A 52 -2.66 -9.70 -11.04
C LEU A 52 -4.03 -9.60 -10.34
N ILE A 53 -4.04 -9.14 -9.09
CA ILE A 53 -5.29 -8.95 -8.31
C ILE A 53 -5.87 -7.55 -8.55
N VAL A 54 -5.12 -6.49 -8.17
CA VAL A 54 -5.58 -5.10 -8.27
C VAL A 54 -5.15 -4.51 -9.60
N ASP A 55 -6.09 -4.39 -10.52
CA ASP A 55 -5.86 -3.86 -11.88
C ASP A 55 -6.70 -2.61 -12.17
N GLY A 56 -6.32 -1.89 -13.23
CA GLY A 56 -6.99 -0.68 -13.69
C GLY A 56 -6.74 0.51 -12.76
N TYR A 57 -7.80 1.24 -12.46
CA TYR A 57 -7.80 2.43 -11.61
C TYR A 57 -8.15 2.13 -10.15
N ALA A 58 -8.20 0.87 -9.76
CA ALA A 58 -8.54 0.50 -8.39
C ALA A 58 -7.41 0.84 -7.42
N SER A 59 -7.78 1.38 -6.25
CA SER A 59 -6.86 1.57 -5.13
C SER A 59 -6.77 0.27 -4.32
N PRO A 60 -5.59 -0.15 -3.85
CA PRO A 60 -5.46 -1.27 -2.94
C PRO A 60 -6.01 -0.97 -1.54
N HIS A 61 -6.05 0.30 -1.11
CA HIS A 61 -6.49 0.68 0.24
C HIS A 61 -7.95 0.32 0.56
N GLY A 62 -8.83 0.25 -0.41
CA GLY A 62 -10.25 -0.10 -0.22
C GLY A 62 -10.75 -1.15 -1.21
N PHE A 63 -9.87 -2.05 -1.65
CA PHE A 63 -10.19 -3.01 -2.70
C PHE A 63 -11.11 -4.13 -2.23
N ALA A 64 -12.12 -4.46 -3.05
CA ALA A 64 -13.02 -5.59 -2.82
C ALA A 64 -12.69 -6.75 -3.76
N LEU A 65 -12.40 -7.93 -3.19
CA LEU A 65 -12.12 -9.15 -3.95
C LEU A 65 -13.35 -9.65 -4.70
N LYS A 66 -13.14 -10.02 -5.96
CA LYS A 66 -14.13 -10.72 -6.80
C LYS A 66 -13.94 -12.24 -6.68
N PRO A 67 -14.96 -13.07 -7.01
CA PRO A 67 -14.82 -14.53 -7.03
C PRO A 67 -13.68 -15.05 -7.92
N SER A 68 -13.35 -14.32 -9.02
CA SER A 68 -12.20 -14.63 -9.87
C SER A 68 -10.86 -14.49 -9.13
N HIS A 69 -10.72 -13.46 -8.29
CA HIS A 69 -9.51 -13.24 -7.48
C HIS A 69 -9.37 -14.34 -6.43
N ALA A 70 -10.46 -14.75 -5.77
CA ALA A 70 -10.45 -15.87 -4.83
C ALA A 70 -9.95 -17.16 -5.50
N LYS A 71 -10.36 -17.41 -6.76
CA LYS A 71 -9.89 -18.56 -7.54
C LYS A 71 -8.40 -18.45 -7.91
N MET A 72 -7.89 -17.25 -8.23
CA MET A 72 -6.45 -17.02 -8.44
C MET A 72 -5.67 -17.38 -7.18
N ILE A 73 -6.06 -16.81 -6.03
CA ILE A 73 -5.44 -17.05 -4.72
C ILE A 73 -5.47 -18.54 -4.34
N GLN A 74 -6.61 -19.22 -4.56
CA GLN A 74 -6.75 -20.65 -4.25
C GLN A 74 -5.81 -21.55 -5.06
N ASN A 75 -5.55 -21.17 -6.32
CA ASN A 75 -4.76 -21.97 -7.26
C ASN A 75 -3.29 -21.55 -7.34
N ALA A 76 -2.89 -20.51 -6.64
CA ALA A 76 -1.52 -20.02 -6.64
C ALA A 76 -0.56 -21.01 -5.97
N ASP A 77 0.67 -21.07 -6.48
CA ASP A 77 1.80 -21.71 -5.83
C ASP A 77 2.59 -20.68 -5.01
N ILE A 78 2.68 -19.42 -5.52
CA ILE A 78 3.34 -18.31 -4.84
C ILE A 78 2.44 -17.07 -4.93
N ILE A 79 2.33 -16.33 -3.84
CA ILE A 79 1.64 -15.02 -3.79
C ILE A 79 2.59 -13.98 -3.23
N PHE A 80 2.86 -12.94 -4.02
CA PHE A 80 3.59 -11.74 -3.60
C PHE A 80 2.61 -10.61 -3.29
N TRP A 81 2.67 -10.09 -2.08
CA TRP A 81 1.84 -9.00 -1.62
C TRP A 81 2.65 -8.02 -0.76
N VAL A 82 2.25 -6.76 -0.69
CA VAL A 82 3.03 -5.76 0.05
C VAL A 82 2.91 -5.98 1.54
N GLY A 83 1.68 -6.04 2.07
CA GLY A 83 1.41 -6.23 3.48
C GLY A 83 0.03 -5.76 3.90
N GLU A 84 -0.33 -6.00 5.18
CA GLU A 84 -1.68 -5.73 5.71
C GLU A 84 -2.03 -4.24 5.66
N ASP A 85 -1.07 -3.35 5.84
CA ASP A 85 -1.29 -1.90 5.91
C ASP A 85 -1.85 -1.28 4.63
N ILE A 86 -1.61 -1.90 3.48
CA ILE A 86 -2.14 -1.43 2.20
C ILE A 86 -3.15 -2.41 1.59
N GLU A 87 -3.04 -3.70 1.90
CA GLU A 87 -3.82 -4.78 1.29
C GLU A 87 -4.61 -5.59 2.33
N SER A 88 -5.24 -4.90 3.29
CA SER A 88 -6.04 -5.52 4.36
C SER A 88 -7.09 -6.51 3.84
N PHE A 89 -7.58 -6.30 2.60
CA PHE A 89 -8.51 -7.21 1.92
C PHE A 89 -7.92 -8.60 1.63
N LEU A 90 -6.59 -8.78 1.66
CA LEU A 90 -5.90 -10.06 1.43
C LEU A 90 -5.72 -10.87 2.72
N GLU A 91 -5.69 -10.28 3.88
CA GLU A 91 -5.38 -10.95 5.17
C GLU A 91 -6.21 -12.22 5.38
N LYS A 92 -7.53 -12.10 5.37
CA LYS A 92 -8.44 -13.24 5.56
C LYS A 92 -8.36 -14.27 4.42
N PRO A 93 -8.38 -13.89 3.13
CA PRO A 93 -8.21 -14.80 2.01
C PRO A 93 -6.87 -15.57 2.05
N LEU A 94 -5.76 -14.91 2.36
CA LEU A 94 -4.46 -15.58 2.46
C LEU A 94 -4.45 -16.63 3.58
N LYS A 95 -5.12 -16.37 4.71
CA LYS A 95 -5.25 -17.32 5.82
C LYS A 95 -6.21 -18.48 5.50
N SER A 96 -7.30 -18.21 4.79
CA SER A 96 -8.40 -19.18 4.61
C SER A 96 -8.37 -19.94 3.27
N ILE A 97 -8.00 -19.30 2.16
CA ILE A 97 -8.10 -19.84 0.80
C ILE A 97 -6.74 -20.27 0.25
N ALA A 98 -5.70 -19.51 0.48
CA ALA A 98 -4.34 -19.74 -0.04
C ALA A 98 -3.59 -20.85 0.73
N LYS A 99 -4.21 -22.02 0.91
CA LYS A 99 -3.67 -23.08 1.78
C LYS A 99 -2.40 -23.73 1.24
N LYS A 100 -2.20 -23.71 -0.09
CA LYS A 100 -1.04 -24.33 -0.76
C LYS A 100 0.03 -23.34 -1.11
N ALA A 101 -0.36 -22.07 -1.29
CA ALA A 101 0.54 -21.04 -1.76
C ALA A 101 1.55 -20.64 -0.69
N GLU A 102 2.76 -20.46 -1.11
CA GLU A 102 3.74 -19.66 -0.38
C GLU A 102 3.33 -18.20 -0.42
N LYS A 103 3.30 -17.52 0.71
CA LYS A 103 2.81 -16.15 0.86
C LYS A 103 3.96 -15.28 1.32
N ILE A 104 4.45 -14.46 0.41
CA ILE A 104 5.59 -13.58 0.64
C ILE A 104 5.08 -12.16 0.88
N GLU A 105 5.20 -11.71 2.12
CA GLU A 105 4.89 -10.35 2.53
C GLU A 105 6.13 -9.48 2.36
N LEU A 106 6.06 -8.54 1.41
CA LEU A 106 7.23 -7.77 0.98
C LEU A 106 7.69 -6.76 2.02
N MET A 107 6.80 -6.29 2.88
CA MET A 107 7.18 -5.46 4.02
C MET A 107 8.07 -6.22 5.02
N GLU A 108 7.97 -7.55 5.10
CA GLU A 108 8.70 -8.35 6.08
C GLU A 108 10.00 -8.95 5.55
N ILE A 109 10.32 -8.79 4.25
CA ILE A 109 11.55 -9.33 3.68
C ILE A 109 12.78 -8.60 4.18
N LYS A 110 13.87 -9.35 4.36
CA LYS A 110 15.12 -8.82 4.88
C LYS A 110 15.78 -7.85 3.90
N GLY A 111 16.20 -6.71 4.40
CA GLY A 111 16.96 -5.72 3.61
C GLY A 111 16.11 -4.64 2.96
N ILE A 112 14.79 -4.66 3.13
CA ILE A 112 13.92 -3.54 2.76
C ILE A 112 14.23 -2.34 3.65
N THR A 113 14.41 -1.18 3.03
CA THR A 113 14.40 0.09 3.73
C THR A 113 12.96 0.42 4.07
N LYS A 114 12.66 0.59 5.36
CA LYS A 114 11.33 0.99 5.85
C LYS A 114 11.41 2.42 6.38
N LEU A 115 10.50 3.28 5.96
CA LEU A 115 10.33 4.64 6.46
C LEU A 115 9.12 4.69 7.37
N LYS A 116 9.19 5.47 8.46
CA LYS A 116 8.05 5.62 9.37
C LYS A 116 6.91 6.35 8.67
N PHE A 117 5.69 5.97 9.02
CA PHE A 117 4.50 6.65 8.54
C PHE A 117 4.49 8.12 9.01
N ARG A 118 4.04 9.04 8.17
CA ARG A 118 3.85 10.45 8.54
C ARG A 118 2.47 10.63 9.16
N GLU A 119 2.42 11.33 10.30
CA GLU A 119 1.17 11.55 11.06
C GLU A 119 0.45 12.84 10.66
N ARG A 120 1.15 13.77 9.98
CA ARG A 120 0.65 15.10 9.65
C ARG A 120 0.56 15.31 8.15
N ASN A 121 -0.46 16.06 7.73
CA ASN A 121 -0.68 16.40 6.32
C ASN A 121 0.36 17.38 5.76
N ILE A 122 0.91 18.25 6.60
CA ILE A 122 2.02 19.13 6.24
C ILE A 122 3.30 18.51 6.80
N PHE A 123 4.27 18.30 5.94
CA PHE A 123 5.53 17.65 6.29
C PHE A 123 6.50 18.68 6.82
N GLU A 124 7.13 18.41 7.96
CA GLU A 124 8.03 19.34 8.62
C GLU A 124 9.31 19.56 7.77
N GLY A 125 9.50 20.77 7.37
CA GLY A 125 10.66 21.33 6.68
C GLY A 125 10.70 22.84 6.87
N HIS A 126 9.77 23.40 7.63
CA HIS A 126 9.70 24.82 7.95
C HIS A 126 10.42 25.08 9.26
N ASP A 127 11.61 25.67 9.11
CA ASP A 127 12.43 26.17 10.18
C ASP A 127 11.60 26.92 11.24
N ASP A 128 11.61 26.34 12.44
CA ASP A 128 11.76 26.99 13.73
C ASP A 128 11.28 28.45 13.80
N HIS A 129 9.97 28.68 13.80
CA HIS A 129 9.44 29.81 14.51
C HIS A 129 9.30 29.44 15.97
N GLY A 130 10.42 29.60 16.67
CA GLY A 130 10.55 29.37 18.11
C GLY A 130 9.38 29.96 18.88
N HIS A 131 8.46 29.12 19.32
CA HIS A 131 7.70 29.41 20.48
C HIS A 131 8.69 29.44 21.63
N LYS A 132 9.12 30.66 21.98
CA LYS A 132 9.74 30.92 23.27
C LYS A 132 8.75 30.44 24.31
N GLU A 133 9.06 29.34 24.93
CA GLU A 133 8.52 29.02 26.25
C GLU A 133 8.94 30.18 27.13
N ASP A 134 7.98 31.03 27.48
CA ASP A 134 8.17 32.01 28.53
C ASP A 134 8.30 31.22 29.82
N ASP A 135 9.56 31.05 30.24
CA ASP A 135 9.97 30.63 31.57
C ASP A 135 9.39 31.63 32.59
N HIS A 136 8.30 31.28 33.20
CA HIS A 136 7.86 31.90 34.43
C HIS A 136 8.51 31.19 35.62
N ASP A 137 9.76 31.58 35.88
CA ASP A 137 10.44 31.31 37.12
C ASP A 137 9.85 32.18 38.24
N ASP A 138 9.55 31.48 39.32
CA ASP A 138 9.65 31.88 40.72
C ASP A 138 9.09 33.22 41.18
N HIS A 139 7.98 33.15 41.93
CA HIS A 139 7.82 33.98 43.13
C HIS A 139 7.37 33.17 44.32
N ALA A 140 8.30 33.17 45.29
CA ALA A 140 8.20 32.61 46.60
C ALA A 140 7.09 33.26 47.48
N LYS A 141 6.46 32.39 48.26
CA LYS A 141 5.90 32.56 49.63
C LYS A 141 5.67 33.96 50.14
N LYS A 142 4.42 34.21 50.57
CA LYS A 142 4.13 34.77 51.87
C LYS A 142 2.75 34.30 52.36
N ASP A 143 2.78 33.73 53.55
CA ASP A 143 1.66 33.44 54.44
C ASP A 143 0.96 34.75 54.80
N ASP A 144 -0.37 34.71 54.91
CA ASP A 144 -1.10 35.43 55.93
C ASP A 144 -2.56 34.91 55.99
N ASP A 145 -2.92 34.61 57.25
CA ASP A 145 -4.22 34.21 57.75
C ASP A 145 -5.33 35.23 57.46
N HIS A 146 -6.57 34.76 57.33
CA HIS A 146 -7.73 35.31 58.06
C HIS A 146 -9.05 34.62 57.66
N ASP A 147 -9.63 33.99 58.67
CA ASP A 147 -10.99 34.06 59.27
C ASP A 147 -12.23 33.67 58.37
N ASP A 148 -12.84 32.68 58.98
CA ASP A 148 -14.25 32.35 59.18
C ASP A 148 -15.32 33.35 58.70
N HIS A 149 -16.25 32.85 57.89
CA HIS A 149 -17.66 33.22 58.04
C HIS A 149 -18.58 32.03 57.67
N ASP A 150 -19.17 31.51 58.76
CA ASP A 150 -20.42 30.75 58.80
C ASP A 150 -21.59 31.57 58.24
N HIS A 151 -22.45 30.97 57.47
CA HIS A 151 -23.86 31.31 57.37
C HIS A 151 -24.74 30.12 56.87
N ASP A 152 -25.41 29.58 57.84
CA ASP A 152 -26.77 29.06 57.97
C ASP A 152 -27.62 28.66 56.73
N LYS A 153 -28.10 27.45 56.96
CA LYS A 153 -29.32 26.74 56.52
C LYS A 153 -30.48 27.60 56.00
N LYS A 154 -31.15 27.10 55.02
CA LYS A 154 -32.62 27.00 55.01
C LYS A 154 -33.09 25.87 54.07
N GLU A 155 -33.69 24.87 54.70
CA GLU A 155 -34.58 23.86 54.14
C GLU A 155 -35.86 24.49 53.56
N LYS A 156 -36.40 23.97 52.51
CA LYS A 156 -37.83 23.94 52.20
C LYS A 156 -38.19 22.65 51.50
N GLU A 157 -38.90 21.81 52.23
CA GLU A 157 -39.71 20.70 51.77
C GLU A 157 -40.91 21.17 50.92
N HIS A 158 -41.29 20.39 49.98
CA HIS A 158 -42.65 20.09 49.47
C HIS A 158 -42.52 18.78 48.75
N GLY A 159 -43.14 17.70 49.04
CA GLY A 159 -44.39 17.16 49.52
C GLY A 159 -45.27 16.66 48.36
N HIS A 160 -45.36 15.27 48.26
CA HIS A 160 -46.44 14.46 47.70
C HIS A 160 -46.83 14.59 46.24
N ASP A 161 -46.83 13.44 45.51
CA ASP A 161 -48.01 12.53 45.43
C ASP A 161 -47.60 11.16 44.89
N GLU A 162 -48.14 10.17 45.52
CA GLU A 162 -48.10 8.73 45.23
C GLU A 162 -49.02 8.42 44.02
N HIS A 163 -48.53 7.63 43.09
CA HIS A 163 -49.39 6.80 42.26
C HIS A 163 -48.78 5.38 42.17
N ASP A 164 -49.49 4.47 42.88
CA ASP A 164 -49.43 3.05 42.72
C ASP A 164 -49.86 2.62 41.31
N HIS A 165 -49.08 1.81 40.62
CA HIS A 165 -49.55 0.87 39.63
C HIS A 165 -48.66 -0.33 39.51
N ASP A 166 -49.29 -1.43 39.78
CA ASP A 166 -49.17 -2.85 39.55
C ASP A 166 -47.93 -3.44 38.87
N LYS A 167 -47.48 -4.49 39.57
CA LYS A 167 -46.49 -5.48 39.13
C LYS A 167 -46.96 -6.27 37.91
N GLU A 168 -46.22 -6.19 36.81
CA GLU A 168 -46.08 -7.30 35.88
C GLU A 168 -44.61 -7.59 35.63
N SER A 169 -44.27 -8.85 35.84
CA SER A 169 -42.95 -9.44 35.68
C SER A 169 -42.58 -9.53 34.19
N HIS A 170 -41.59 -8.77 33.76
CA HIS A 170 -40.88 -9.03 32.51
C HIS A 170 -39.47 -9.51 32.79
N LYS A 171 -39.17 -10.63 32.18
CA LYS A 171 -37.88 -11.30 32.13
C LYS A 171 -36.79 -10.32 31.68
N GLU A 172 -35.68 -10.39 32.38
CA GLU A 172 -34.41 -9.80 31.98
C GLU A 172 -33.98 -10.49 30.67
N ASP A 173 -34.10 -9.77 29.54
CA ASP A 173 -33.36 -10.07 28.33
C ASP A 173 -32.07 -9.26 28.39
N ASP A 174 -30.96 -9.98 28.52
CA ASP A 174 -29.62 -9.47 28.39
C ASP A 174 -29.47 -8.80 27.03
N HIS A 175 -29.51 -7.46 27.00
CA HIS A 175 -29.06 -6.68 25.85
C HIS A 175 -27.54 -6.62 25.91
N ASP A 176 -26.90 -7.53 25.21
CA ASP A 176 -25.52 -7.41 24.80
C ASP A 176 -25.34 -6.05 24.12
N ASP A 177 -24.64 -5.17 24.83
CA ASP A 177 -24.14 -3.90 24.34
C ASP A 177 -23.15 -4.16 23.20
N HIS A 178 -23.67 -4.21 21.95
CA HIS A 178 -22.86 -4.16 20.76
C HIS A 178 -22.27 -2.75 20.63
N GLY A 179 -21.25 -2.50 21.42
CA GLY A 179 -20.32 -1.41 21.21
C GLY A 179 -19.70 -1.60 19.82
N HIS A 180 -20.26 -0.94 18.81
CA HIS A 180 -19.59 -0.70 17.54
C HIS A 180 -18.41 0.26 17.81
N GLY A 181 -17.36 -0.29 18.40
CA GLY A 181 -16.04 0.31 18.31
C GLY A 181 -15.69 0.32 16.83
N HIS A 182 -15.73 1.48 16.19
CA HIS A 182 -14.94 1.71 15.00
C HIS A 182 -13.48 1.57 15.46
N GLU A 183 -12.96 0.34 15.40
CA GLU A 183 -11.53 0.12 15.36
C GLU A 183 -11.07 0.84 14.10
N GLY A 184 -10.63 2.08 14.26
CA GLY A 184 -9.84 2.75 13.25
C GLY A 184 -8.68 1.80 12.98
N HIS A 185 -8.56 1.34 11.73
CA HIS A 185 -7.42 0.54 11.32
C HIS A 185 -6.18 1.33 11.72
N ALA A 186 -5.49 0.86 12.76
CA ALA A 186 -4.21 1.43 13.15
C ALA A 186 -3.29 1.21 11.96
N HIS A 187 -2.91 2.30 11.27
CA HIS A 187 -1.87 2.24 10.26
C HIS A 187 -0.63 1.66 10.93
N GLY A 188 0.10 0.79 10.22
CA GLY A 188 1.35 0.22 10.71
C GLY A 188 2.37 1.30 11.05
N GLU A 189 3.46 0.91 11.69
CA GLU A 189 4.54 1.84 12.05
C GLU A 189 5.24 2.43 10.82
N TYR A 190 5.15 1.75 9.67
CA TYR A 190 5.92 2.06 8.47
C TYR A 190 5.04 2.29 7.24
N ASP A 191 5.46 3.25 6.41
CA ASP A 191 4.85 3.52 5.11
C ASP A 191 4.99 2.29 4.19
N PRO A 192 3.87 1.74 3.69
CA PRO A 192 3.88 0.53 2.88
C PRO A 192 4.26 0.75 1.41
N HIS A 193 4.45 1.98 0.92
CA HIS A 193 4.72 2.29 -0.49
C HIS A 193 6.17 1.99 -0.91
N ILE A 194 6.73 0.89 -0.39
CA ILE A 194 8.14 0.48 -0.53
C ILE A 194 8.63 0.32 -1.97
N TRP A 195 7.71 0.01 -2.90
CA TRP A 195 8.06 -0.18 -4.32
C TRP A 195 8.48 1.11 -5.02
N LEU A 196 8.21 2.28 -4.46
CA LEU A 196 8.58 3.56 -5.05
C LEU A 196 10.06 3.91 -4.90
N ASP A 197 10.82 3.11 -4.14
CA ASP A 197 12.28 3.13 -4.17
C ASP A 197 12.83 2.01 -5.09
N PRO A 198 13.52 2.34 -6.20
CA PRO A 198 14.16 1.33 -7.04
C PRO A 198 15.21 0.47 -6.31
N MET A 199 15.75 0.90 -5.18
CA MET A 199 16.64 0.06 -4.39
C MET A 199 15.87 -1.00 -3.59
N ASN A 200 14.72 -0.65 -3.03
CA ASN A 200 13.80 -1.64 -2.48
C ASN A 200 13.32 -2.62 -3.56
N ALA A 201 13.02 -2.12 -4.77
CA ALA A 201 12.65 -2.99 -5.89
C ALA A 201 13.74 -4.03 -6.24
N LYS A 202 15.04 -3.70 -6.08
CA LYS A 202 16.12 -4.69 -6.25
C LYS A 202 16.10 -5.75 -5.17
N VAL A 203 15.83 -5.39 -3.92
CA VAL A 203 15.68 -6.35 -2.80
C VAL A 203 14.48 -7.25 -3.06
N ILE A 204 13.33 -6.68 -3.42
CA ILE A 204 12.12 -7.41 -3.78
C ILE A 204 12.38 -8.41 -4.92
N LEU A 205 13.06 -7.99 -5.98
CA LEU A 205 13.42 -8.87 -7.10
C LEU A 205 14.32 -10.04 -6.66
N SER A 206 15.26 -9.80 -5.75
CA SER A 206 16.14 -10.86 -5.25
C SER A 206 15.36 -11.90 -4.46
N GLU A 207 14.51 -11.48 -3.55
CA GLU A 207 13.60 -12.35 -2.79
C GLU A 207 12.65 -13.14 -3.70
N MET A 208 11.98 -12.44 -4.62
CA MET A 208 11.11 -13.11 -5.60
C MET A 208 11.85 -14.17 -6.41
N ALA A 209 13.09 -13.89 -6.81
CA ALA A 209 13.87 -14.83 -7.60
C ALA A 209 14.25 -16.08 -6.80
N GLU A 210 14.54 -15.96 -5.49
CA GLU A 210 14.79 -17.11 -4.61
C GLU A 210 13.57 -18.02 -4.56
N HIS A 211 12.39 -17.50 -4.26
CA HIS A 211 11.15 -18.28 -4.20
C HIS A 211 10.75 -18.88 -5.56
N LEU A 212 10.96 -18.14 -6.66
CA LEU A 212 10.70 -18.67 -8.01
C LEU A 212 11.64 -19.83 -8.36
N ILE A 213 12.93 -19.76 -7.98
CA ILE A 213 13.90 -20.82 -8.22
C ILE A 213 13.58 -22.06 -7.36
N GLU A 214 13.16 -21.89 -6.13
CA GLU A 214 12.76 -22.99 -5.24
C GLU A 214 11.53 -23.73 -5.78
N ASN A 215 10.55 -23.02 -6.29
CA ASN A 215 9.31 -23.59 -6.81
C ASN A 215 9.41 -24.06 -8.27
N ASP A 216 10.38 -23.55 -9.04
CA ASP A 216 10.61 -23.92 -10.45
C ASP A 216 12.09 -24.06 -10.80
N PRO A 217 12.79 -25.04 -10.20
CA PRO A 217 14.25 -25.21 -10.31
C PRO A 217 14.73 -25.48 -11.74
N LYS A 218 13.88 -25.96 -12.63
CA LYS A 218 14.24 -26.20 -14.05
C LYS A 218 14.55 -24.90 -14.81
N ASN A 219 14.02 -23.74 -14.35
CA ASN A 219 14.21 -22.43 -14.94
C ASN A 219 15.21 -21.54 -14.16
N THR A 220 15.97 -22.12 -13.22
CA THR A 220 16.94 -21.43 -12.36
C THR A 220 17.85 -20.48 -13.12
N ASP A 221 18.47 -20.92 -14.20
CA ASP A 221 19.42 -20.11 -14.98
C ASP A 221 18.72 -18.91 -15.62
N LYS A 222 17.48 -19.09 -16.08
CA LYS A 222 16.70 -18.02 -16.67
C LYS A 222 16.25 -16.97 -15.64
N TYR A 223 15.83 -17.39 -14.48
CA TYR A 223 15.52 -16.45 -13.37
C TYR A 223 16.76 -15.65 -12.97
N LYS A 224 17.93 -16.28 -12.84
CA LYS A 224 19.19 -15.57 -12.52
C LYS A 224 19.61 -14.60 -13.62
N GLU A 225 19.45 -14.96 -14.90
CA GLU A 225 19.70 -14.05 -16.04
C GLU A 225 18.79 -12.84 -15.98
N ASN A 226 17.48 -13.05 -15.81
CA ASN A 226 16.47 -12.00 -15.72
C ASN A 226 16.71 -11.08 -14.52
N LEU A 227 17.03 -11.64 -13.34
CA LEU A 227 17.38 -10.88 -12.14
C LEU A 227 18.58 -9.95 -12.36
N LYS A 228 19.67 -10.49 -12.92
CA LYS A 228 20.87 -9.70 -13.25
C LYS A 228 20.56 -8.56 -14.21
N LYS A 229 19.71 -8.81 -15.19
CA LYS A 229 19.28 -7.80 -16.17
C LYS A 229 18.40 -6.74 -15.49
N ALA A 230 17.42 -7.15 -14.68
CA ALA A 230 16.54 -6.25 -13.93
C ALA A 230 17.32 -5.29 -13.03
N HIS A 231 18.29 -5.81 -12.25
CA HIS A 231 19.16 -4.98 -11.40
C HIS A 231 19.92 -3.93 -12.20
N LYS A 232 20.51 -4.32 -13.34
CA LYS A 232 21.23 -3.41 -14.23
C LYS A 232 20.31 -2.32 -14.80
N ASP A 233 19.08 -2.68 -15.17
CA ASP A 233 18.14 -1.75 -15.76
C ASP A 233 17.57 -0.80 -14.68
N LEU A 234 17.38 -1.27 -13.44
CA LEU A 234 17.04 -0.42 -12.29
C LEU A 234 18.17 0.57 -11.95
N ASP A 235 19.44 0.16 -12.02
CA ASP A 235 20.57 1.07 -11.82
C ASP A 235 20.60 2.19 -12.87
N LYS A 236 20.30 1.85 -14.13
CA LYS A 236 20.21 2.85 -15.21
C LYS A 236 19.03 3.81 -15.00
N LEU A 237 17.85 3.23 -14.63
CA LEU A 237 16.66 4.03 -14.34
C LEU A 237 16.92 5.02 -13.21
N THR A 238 17.48 4.55 -12.09
CA THR A 238 17.79 5.38 -10.92
C THR A 238 18.74 6.53 -11.29
N LYS A 239 19.81 6.25 -12.04
CA LYS A 239 20.75 7.29 -12.50
C LYS A 239 20.07 8.30 -13.41
N LYS A 240 19.24 7.84 -14.36
CA LYS A 240 18.49 8.71 -15.27
C LYS A 240 17.56 9.63 -14.49
N VAL A 241 16.69 9.08 -13.65
CA VAL A 241 15.72 9.84 -12.84
C VAL A 241 16.44 10.88 -11.99
N LYS A 242 17.52 10.48 -11.27
CA LYS A 242 18.30 11.39 -10.43
C LYS A 242 18.92 12.57 -11.21
N SER A 243 19.30 12.36 -12.48
CA SER A 243 19.87 13.41 -13.33
C SER A 243 18.82 14.34 -13.94
N GLU A 244 17.56 13.95 -13.92
CA GLU A 244 16.46 14.65 -14.58
C GLU A 244 15.63 15.52 -13.65
N LEU A 245 15.63 15.25 -12.35
CA LEU A 245 14.76 15.91 -11.37
C LEU A 245 15.28 17.30 -11.00
N ASN A 246 14.36 18.24 -10.84
CA ASN A 246 14.60 19.58 -10.30
C ASN A 246 14.31 19.57 -8.80
N LYS A 247 15.35 19.75 -7.98
CA LYS A 247 15.24 19.75 -6.52
C LYS A 247 14.56 20.99 -5.93
N ASP A 248 14.49 22.08 -6.71
CA ASP A 248 13.81 23.30 -6.28
C ASP A 248 12.30 23.27 -6.55
N PHE A 249 11.81 22.19 -7.20
CA PHE A 249 10.40 22.03 -7.50
C PHE A 249 9.64 21.56 -6.25
N LYS A 250 8.83 22.45 -5.71
CA LYS A 250 8.01 22.21 -4.51
C LYS A 250 6.62 21.75 -4.91
N SER A 251 6.11 20.70 -4.27
CA SER A 251 4.79 20.12 -4.59
C SER A 251 4.02 19.70 -3.35
N ILE A 252 2.70 19.55 -3.54
CA ILE A 252 1.78 18.87 -2.62
C ILE A 252 1.09 17.76 -3.40
N VAL A 253 0.90 16.61 -2.77
CA VAL A 253 0.31 15.41 -3.39
C VAL A 253 -1.08 15.11 -2.82
N PHE A 254 -1.88 14.28 -3.50
CA PHE A 254 -3.20 13.92 -3.00
C PHE A 254 -3.11 13.09 -1.72
N HIS A 255 -2.34 11.98 -1.75
CA HIS A 255 -2.08 11.21 -0.52
C HIS A 255 -0.58 10.95 -0.32
N ASP A 256 -0.18 10.63 0.91
CA ASP A 256 1.22 10.42 1.27
C ASP A 256 1.71 9.02 0.87
N ALA A 257 1.97 8.85 -0.43
CA ALA A 257 2.49 7.61 -0.99
C ALA A 257 3.97 7.70 -1.41
N TYR A 258 4.53 8.90 -1.46
CA TYR A 258 5.75 9.16 -2.25
C TYR A 258 7.03 9.26 -1.43
N GLN A 259 6.98 9.00 -0.12
CA GLN A 259 8.10 9.17 0.81
C GLN A 259 9.36 8.44 0.35
N TYR A 260 9.23 7.21 -0.17
CA TYR A 260 10.37 6.45 -0.68
C TYR A 260 10.97 7.04 -1.96
N PHE A 261 10.14 7.58 -2.84
CA PHE A 261 10.60 8.27 -4.05
C PHE A 261 11.28 9.60 -3.69
N GLU A 262 10.72 10.33 -2.75
CA GLU A 262 11.24 11.58 -2.21
C GLU A 262 12.62 11.37 -1.60
N GLU A 263 12.77 10.42 -0.69
CA GLU A 263 14.05 10.07 -0.04
C GLU A 263 15.11 9.64 -1.08
N ARG A 264 14.71 8.80 -2.05
CA ARG A 264 15.62 8.28 -3.06
C ARG A 264 16.14 9.35 -4.00
N PHE A 265 15.31 10.26 -4.40
CA PHE A 265 15.60 11.19 -5.49
C PHE A 265 15.76 12.65 -5.05
N GLY A 266 15.38 12.98 -3.82
CA GLY A 266 15.47 14.33 -3.26
C GLY A 266 14.45 15.26 -3.91
N VAL A 267 13.24 14.80 -4.20
CA VAL A 267 12.12 15.67 -4.57
C VAL A 267 11.58 16.35 -3.30
N ASN A 268 10.93 17.50 -3.47
CA ASN A 268 10.46 18.30 -2.35
C ASN A 268 8.93 18.28 -2.31
N ILE A 269 8.37 17.39 -1.49
CA ILE A 269 6.94 17.29 -1.21
C ILE A 269 6.67 17.92 0.14
N LEU A 270 5.92 19.02 0.17
CA LEU A 270 5.67 19.79 1.40
C LEU A 270 4.46 19.28 2.18
N GLY A 271 3.64 18.43 1.58
CA GLY A 271 2.47 17.88 2.24
C GLY A 271 1.60 17.03 1.34
N ALA A 272 0.56 16.46 1.93
CA ALA A 272 -0.48 15.70 1.25
C ALA A 272 -1.86 16.19 1.69
N PHE A 273 -2.86 16.06 0.81
CA PHE A 273 -4.26 16.35 1.17
C PHE A 273 -4.76 15.35 2.22
N THR A 274 -4.29 14.12 2.17
CA THR A 274 -4.57 13.11 3.19
C THR A 274 -3.37 12.18 3.40
N VAL A 275 -3.16 11.76 4.63
CA VAL A 275 -2.27 10.65 4.99
C VAL A 275 -3.02 9.32 5.02
N ASN A 276 -4.35 9.36 5.00
CA ASN A 276 -5.23 8.19 4.97
C ASN A 276 -6.31 8.39 3.89
N THR A 277 -6.28 7.56 2.86
CA THR A 277 -7.20 7.66 1.71
C THR A 277 -8.66 7.40 2.03
N ASP A 278 -8.96 6.79 3.18
CA ASP A 278 -10.34 6.58 3.67
C ASP A 278 -10.94 7.82 4.32
N VAL A 279 -10.11 8.84 4.61
CA VAL A 279 -10.51 10.08 5.28
C VAL A 279 -10.22 11.27 4.37
N MET A 280 -11.27 12.01 4.02
CA MET A 280 -11.11 13.26 3.27
C MET A 280 -10.64 14.38 4.20
N PRO A 281 -9.79 15.30 3.71
CA PRO A 281 -9.30 16.41 4.51
C PRO A 281 -10.44 17.31 4.98
N GLY A 282 -10.39 17.71 6.25
CA GLY A 282 -11.31 18.68 6.84
C GLY A 282 -11.03 20.12 6.40
N ALA A 283 -11.90 21.04 6.83
CA ALA A 283 -11.78 22.46 6.45
C ALA A 283 -10.48 23.09 7.00
N GLU A 284 -10.06 22.72 8.20
CA GLU A 284 -8.81 23.18 8.82
C GLU A 284 -7.59 22.73 8.01
N GLN A 285 -7.50 21.45 7.70
CA GLN A 285 -6.40 20.90 6.87
C GLN A 285 -6.34 21.56 5.49
N LEU A 286 -7.49 21.85 4.88
CA LEU A 286 -7.52 22.57 3.61
C LEU A 286 -7.07 24.03 3.73
N ALA A 287 -7.29 24.67 4.88
CA ALA A 287 -6.77 26.00 5.15
C ALA A 287 -5.25 25.99 5.31
N GLU A 288 -4.69 25.04 6.07
CA GLU A 288 -3.24 24.85 6.19
C GLU A 288 -2.57 24.59 4.84
N ILE A 289 -3.17 23.70 4.01
CA ILE A 289 -2.67 23.42 2.66
C ILE A 289 -2.63 24.69 1.80
N ARG A 290 -3.66 25.55 1.85
CA ARG A 290 -3.67 26.81 1.11
C ARG A 290 -2.58 27.76 1.60
N GLU A 291 -2.38 27.84 2.91
CA GLU A 291 -1.32 28.66 3.50
C GLU A 291 0.06 28.22 3.03
N VAL A 292 0.34 26.90 3.05
CA VAL A 292 1.61 26.35 2.53
C VAL A 292 1.79 26.64 1.04
N ILE A 293 0.71 26.51 0.23
CA ILE A 293 0.77 26.82 -1.21
C ILE A 293 1.20 28.26 -1.43
N GLU A 294 0.64 29.21 -0.71
CA GLU A 294 0.91 30.64 -0.88
C GLU A 294 2.26 31.05 -0.30
N HIS A 295 2.56 30.60 0.94
CA HIS A 295 3.78 30.99 1.66
C HIS A 295 5.01 30.36 1.03
N ASP A 296 4.98 29.08 0.71
CA ASP A 296 6.14 28.31 0.27
C ASP A 296 6.34 28.29 -1.25
N LYS A 297 5.45 28.96 -1.97
CA LYS A 297 5.48 29.05 -3.44
C LYS A 297 5.48 27.66 -4.07
N VAL A 298 4.52 26.83 -3.66
CA VAL A 298 4.29 25.52 -4.24
C VAL A 298 4.13 25.65 -5.74
N SER A 299 4.90 24.87 -6.50
CA SER A 299 4.89 24.93 -7.95
C SER A 299 3.69 24.16 -8.54
N CYS A 300 3.30 23.04 -7.89
CA CYS A 300 2.26 22.15 -8.40
C CYS A 300 1.57 21.38 -7.28
N ILE A 301 0.27 21.13 -7.44
CA ILE A 301 -0.46 20.15 -6.65
C ILE A 301 -0.89 18.98 -7.53
N PHE A 302 -0.69 17.75 -7.04
CA PHE A 302 -0.91 16.55 -7.83
C PHE A 302 -2.17 15.81 -7.40
N SER A 303 -3.01 15.47 -8.39
CA SER A 303 -4.07 14.48 -8.26
C SER A 303 -3.57 13.09 -8.67
N GLU A 304 -4.34 12.07 -8.31
CA GLU A 304 -4.06 10.68 -8.66
C GLU A 304 -5.22 10.07 -9.44
N PRO A 305 -4.95 9.16 -10.42
CA PRO A 305 -6.00 8.57 -11.24
C PRO A 305 -7.00 7.72 -10.46
N GLN A 306 -6.63 7.23 -9.27
CA GLN A 306 -7.43 6.37 -8.41
C GLN A 306 -8.53 7.14 -7.65
N PHE A 307 -8.40 8.47 -7.53
CA PHE A 307 -9.25 9.30 -6.68
C PHE A 307 -9.95 10.42 -7.43
N ASN A 308 -11.05 10.94 -6.84
CA ASN A 308 -11.76 12.08 -7.39
C ASN A 308 -10.90 13.36 -7.27
N PRO A 309 -10.58 14.06 -8.39
CA PRO A 309 -9.72 15.24 -8.37
C PRO A 309 -10.42 16.52 -7.93
N ASP A 310 -11.70 16.51 -7.53
CA ASP A 310 -12.47 17.74 -7.34
C ASP A 310 -11.93 18.62 -6.22
N ILE A 311 -11.42 18.03 -5.13
CA ILE A 311 -10.80 18.79 -4.05
C ILE A 311 -9.51 19.50 -4.49
N ILE A 312 -8.70 18.82 -5.30
CA ILE A 312 -7.48 19.39 -5.91
C ILE A 312 -7.85 20.58 -6.80
N LYS A 313 -8.85 20.40 -7.65
CA LYS A 313 -9.33 21.47 -8.55
C LYS A 313 -9.87 22.69 -7.78
N ALA A 314 -10.59 22.45 -6.67
CA ALA A 314 -11.11 23.52 -5.84
C ALA A 314 -9.97 24.35 -5.22
N VAL A 315 -8.99 23.69 -4.59
CA VAL A 315 -7.82 24.37 -4.00
C VAL A 315 -6.98 25.07 -5.07
N ALA A 316 -6.75 24.44 -6.23
CA ALA A 316 -6.02 25.06 -7.33
C ALA A 316 -6.66 26.34 -7.84
N LYS A 317 -8.00 26.35 -7.92
CA LYS A 317 -8.77 27.54 -8.33
C LYS A 317 -8.64 28.69 -7.33
N ASP A 318 -8.63 28.36 -6.03
CA ASP A 318 -8.56 29.37 -4.97
C ASP A 318 -7.15 29.98 -4.86
N THR A 319 -6.10 29.18 -5.05
CA THR A 319 -4.68 29.56 -4.89
C THR A 319 -3.97 29.88 -6.21
N ASN A 320 -4.60 29.63 -7.35
CA ASN A 320 -4.01 29.77 -8.69
C ASN A 320 -2.70 28.97 -8.89
N VAL A 321 -2.51 27.87 -8.13
CA VAL A 321 -1.38 26.94 -8.27
C VAL A 321 -1.63 26.00 -9.47
N ALA A 322 -0.55 25.57 -10.14
CA ALA A 322 -0.65 24.60 -11.22
C ALA A 322 -1.09 23.20 -10.71
N THR A 323 -1.74 22.43 -11.57
CA THR A 323 -2.16 21.05 -11.25
C THR A 323 -1.52 20.05 -12.18
N GLY A 324 -1.17 18.90 -11.64
CA GLY A 324 -0.65 17.77 -12.39
C GLY A 324 -1.32 16.45 -11.99
N VAL A 325 -0.89 15.38 -12.62
CA VAL A 325 -1.28 14.02 -12.28
C VAL A 325 -0.03 13.21 -11.96
N ILE A 326 -0.04 12.52 -10.83
CA ILE A 326 0.99 11.57 -10.45
C ILE A 326 0.32 10.23 -10.10
N ASP A 327 0.95 9.13 -10.45
CA ASP A 327 0.34 7.79 -10.34
C ASP A 327 1.31 6.81 -9.69
N PRO A 328 1.09 6.43 -8.41
CA PRO A 328 2.01 5.55 -7.69
C PRO A 328 1.83 4.06 -8.05
N LEU A 329 0.78 3.70 -8.78
CA LEU A 329 0.41 2.32 -9.11
C LEU A 329 0.52 1.99 -10.61
N GLY A 330 0.64 3.00 -11.48
CA GLY A 330 0.62 2.80 -12.93
C GLY A 330 -0.76 2.40 -13.45
N ALA A 331 -1.84 3.04 -12.96
CA ALA A 331 -3.22 2.73 -13.34
C ALA A 331 -3.45 2.77 -14.84
N THR A 332 -2.83 3.73 -15.52
CA THR A 332 -2.94 3.93 -16.96
C THR A 332 -1.99 3.08 -17.79
N LEU A 333 -1.03 2.40 -17.16
CA LEU A 333 -0.05 1.55 -17.83
C LEU A 333 -0.58 0.12 -17.99
N ASN A 334 -0.21 -0.52 -19.10
CA ASN A 334 -0.52 -1.94 -19.30
C ASN A 334 0.30 -2.82 -18.35
N PRO A 335 -0.30 -3.82 -17.68
CA PRO A 335 0.45 -4.77 -16.87
C PRO A 335 1.52 -5.51 -17.69
N GLY A 336 2.68 -5.74 -17.09
CA GLY A 336 3.80 -6.45 -17.72
C GLY A 336 5.15 -5.96 -17.22
N LYS A 337 6.22 -6.56 -17.73
CA LYS A 337 7.60 -6.34 -17.22
C LYS A 337 8.11 -4.91 -17.32
N ASP A 338 7.60 -4.11 -18.22
CA ASP A 338 8.10 -2.75 -18.46
C ASP A 338 7.36 -1.71 -17.60
N LEU A 339 6.19 -2.06 -17.01
CA LEU A 339 5.34 -1.14 -16.25
C LEU A 339 6.11 -0.44 -15.13
N TYR A 340 6.90 -1.17 -14.34
CA TYR A 340 7.64 -0.57 -13.21
C TYR A 340 8.60 0.54 -13.67
N PHE A 341 9.29 0.32 -14.78
CA PHE A 341 10.23 1.29 -15.34
C PHE A 341 9.50 2.53 -15.89
N ASP A 342 8.36 2.32 -16.54
CA ASP A 342 7.51 3.39 -17.04
C ASP A 342 6.87 4.18 -15.89
N LEU A 343 6.44 3.50 -14.82
CA LEU A 343 5.90 4.10 -13.60
C LEU A 343 6.88 5.11 -13.00
N ILE A 344 8.07 4.65 -12.63
CA ILE A 344 9.11 5.50 -12.02
C ILE A 344 9.55 6.61 -12.99
N GLY A 345 9.66 6.31 -14.29
CA GLY A 345 9.96 7.30 -15.31
C GLY A 345 8.88 8.36 -15.49
N ASN A 346 7.60 7.99 -15.39
CA ASN A 346 6.47 8.93 -15.50
C ASN A 346 6.36 9.80 -14.23
N MET A 347 6.56 9.24 -13.04
CA MET A 347 6.66 10.03 -11.80
C MET A 347 7.76 11.10 -11.91
N SER A 348 8.95 10.71 -12.42
CA SER A 348 10.03 11.67 -12.66
C SER A 348 9.61 12.80 -13.59
N LYS A 349 8.83 12.52 -14.63
CA LYS A 349 8.30 13.56 -15.54
C LYS A 349 7.31 14.48 -14.85
N SER A 350 6.42 13.93 -14.02
CA SER A 350 5.46 14.73 -13.24
C SER A 350 6.16 15.71 -12.30
N PHE A 351 7.22 15.29 -11.62
CA PHE A 351 8.03 16.17 -10.76
C PHE A 351 8.95 17.14 -11.49
N LYS A 352 9.03 17.11 -12.81
CA LYS A 352 9.80 18.08 -13.59
C LYS A 352 9.06 19.37 -13.90
N GLY A 353 7.77 19.29 -13.93
CA GLY A 353 6.93 20.42 -14.26
C GLY A 353 5.49 20.02 -14.48
N CYS A 354 4.65 20.74 -13.90
CA CYS A 354 3.25 20.76 -14.12
C CYS A 354 2.90 21.54 -15.40
#